data_72cac381c275c24bf7ef602cfab4b195
#
_entry.id   72cac381c275c24bf7ef602cfab4b195
#
_cell.length_a   1.000
_cell.length_b   1.000
_cell.length_c   1.000
_cell.angle_alpha   90.00
_cell.angle_beta   90.00
_cell.angle_gamma   90.00
#
_symmetry.space_group_name_H-M   'P 1'
#
loop_
_entity.id
_entity.type
_entity.pdbx_description
1 polymer ?
#
loop_
_entity_poly.entity_id
_entity_poly.type
_entity_poly.pdbx_seq_one_letter_code
_entity_poly.pdbx_strand_id
1 'polypeptide(L)'
;DGSTDKTAYIAKKYGARVVDEACRGYGAACLKGISEVNDPKIVVFVDGDFSDFPEEIENLVKPIIENRADFVLGSRMIFPESRAALLPQARYGNLLAVFLVRFFFRHQFTDLGPFRAIRYKSLEEIHMVDKNFGWTVEMQIKAVKHGLRIMEIPVHYRKRIGVSKITGTISGTFKAGIKIIFTIFKYLLT
;
A
#
# COMPACT_ATOMS: atom_id res chain seq x y z
N ASP A 1 3.75 2.48 -14.42
CA ASP A 1 2.75 3.18 -15.19
C ASP A 1 3.32 4.50 -15.75
N GLY A 2 3.45 4.63 -17.06
CA GLY A 2 3.85 5.86 -17.73
C GLY A 2 5.21 6.45 -17.33
N SER A 3 6.17 5.63 -16.92
CA SER A 3 7.55 6.07 -16.73
C SER A 3 8.18 6.37 -18.08
N THR A 4 8.70 7.58 -18.25
CA THR A 4 9.38 8.04 -19.47
C THR A 4 10.91 8.05 -19.33
N ASP A 5 11.39 7.63 -18.17
CA ASP A 5 12.81 7.57 -17.82
C ASP A 5 13.38 6.14 -17.97
N LYS A 6 14.62 5.94 -17.54
CA LYS A 6 15.30 4.65 -17.64
C LYS A 6 14.84 3.60 -16.60
N THR A 7 13.78 3.85 -15.81
CA THR A 7 13.34 2.96 -14.71
C THR A 7 13.09 1.54 -15.22
N ALA A 8 12.30 1.36 -16.28
CA ALA A 8 12.01 0.05 -16.85
C ALA A 8 13.26 -0.68 -17.36
N TYR A 9 14.16 0.05 -18.01
CA TYR A 9 15.42 -0.50 -18.50
C TYR A 9 16.31 -0.98 -17.35
N ILE A 10 16.45 -0.15 -16.31
CA ILE A 10 17.26 -0.48 -15.12
C ILE A 10 16.67 -1.70 -14.41
N ALA A 11 15.36 -1.72 -14.18
CA ALA A 11 14.70 -2.86 -13.54
C ALA A 11 14.94 -4.17 -14.29
N LYS A 12 14.79 -4.17 -15.62
CA LYS A 12 15.09 -5.34 -16.48
C LYS A 12 16.55 -5.76 -16.36
N LYS A 13 17.50 -4.80 -16.35
CA LYS A 13 18.94 -5.07 -16.23
C LYS A 13 19.27 -5.79 -14.92
N TYR A 14 18.54 -5.51 -13.84
CA TYR A 14 18.70 -6.17 -12.55
C TYR A 14 17.79 -7.40 -12.36
N GLY A 15 17.21 -7.94 -13.44
CA GLY A 15 16.48 -9.20 -13.44
C GLY A 15 15.01 -9.08 -13.06
N ALA A 16 14.48 -7.87 -12.87
CA ALA A 16 13.06 -7.70 -12.59
C ALA A 16 12.21 -7.93 -13.85
N ARG A 17 11.08 -8.63 -13.69
CA ARG A 17 10.03 -8.69 -14.69
C ARG A 17 9.30 -7.35 -14.74
N VAL A 18 9.42 -6.63 -15.83
CA VAL A 18 8.75 -5.35 -16.02
C VAL A 18 7.46 -5.56 -16.77
N VAL A 19 6.38 -5.03 -16.20
CA VAL A 19 5.03 -5.08 -16.76
C VAL A 19 4.56 -3.67 -17.05
N ASP A 20 4.11 -3.43 -18.27
CA ASP A 20 3.61 -2.12 -18.70
C ASP A 20 2.10 -2.00 -18.43
N GLU A 21 1.70 -0.89 -17.82
CA GLU A 21 0.30 -0.50 -17.58
C GLU A 21 0.05 0.86 -18.23
N ALA A 22 -0.87 0.88 -19.21
CA ALA A 22 -1.23 2.08 -19.95
C ALA A 22 -2.08 3.06 -19.11
N CYS A 23 -2.91 2.53 -18.22
CA CYS A 23 -3.72 3.34 -17.33
C CYS A 23 -2.87 3.91 -16.20
N ARG A 24 -2.80 5.23 -16.08
CA ARG A 24 -2.10 5.88 -14.97
C ARG A 24 -2.89 5.69 -13.67
N GLY A 25 -2.21 5.20 -12.64
CA GLY A 25 -2.78 5.07 -11.31
C GLY A 25 -2.03 4.02 -10.47
N TYR A 26 -1.88 4.30 -9.18
CA TYR A 26 -1.21 3.40 -8.26
C TYR A 26 -1.89 2.01 -8.22
N GLY A 27 -3.21 2.00 -8.02
CA GLY A 27 -3.99 0.78 -8.00
C GLY A 27 -4.02 0.06 -9.36
N ALA A 28 -4.02 0.80 -10.49
CA ALA A 28 -3.94 0.19 -11.82
C ALA A 28 -2.64 -0.58 -12.00
N ALA A 29 -1.51 0.01 -11.59
CA ALA A 29 -0.22 -0.67 -11.62
C ALA A 29 -0.19 -1.92 -10.73
N CYS A 30 -0.76 -1.83 -9.53
CA CYS A 30 -0.88 -2.99 -8.62
C CYS A 30 -1.75 -4.10 -9.22
N LEU A 31 -2.93 -3.75 -9.74
CA LEU A 31 -3.85 -4.72 -10.41
C LEU A 31 -3.16 -5.41 -11.59
N LYS A 32 -2.46 -4.63 -12.42
CA LYS A 32 -1.72 -5.19 -13.54
C LYS A 32 -0.60 -6.11 -13.06
N GLY A 33 0.15 -5.73 -12.03
CA GLY A 33 1.17 -6.60 -11.42
C GLY A 33 0.57 -7.92 -10.91
N ILE A 34 -0.59 -7.85 -10.21
CA ILE A 34 -1.28 -9.04 -9.70
C ILE A 34 -1.74 -9.95 -10.85
N SER A 35 -2.23 -9.39 -11.97
CA SER A 35 -2.67 -10.20 -13.13
C SER A 35 -1.54 -10.94 -13.84
N GLU A 36 -0.30 -10.60 -13.55
CA GLU A 36 0.89 -11.17 -14.20
C GLU A 36 1.64 -12.19 -13.33
N VAL A 37 1.25 -12.35 -12.07
CA VAL A 37 1.82 -13.39 -11.22
C VAL A 37 1.07 -14.70 -11.43
N ASN A 38 1.78 -15.82 -11.28
CA ASN A 38 1.23 -17.14 -11.50
C ASN A 38 1.18 -17.89 -10.16
N ASP A 39 0.01 -17.87 -9.54
CA ASP A 39 -0.32 -18.58 -8.29
C ASP A 39 0.77 -18.49 -7.18
N PRO A 40 1.19 -17.28 -6.79
CA PRO A 40 2.14 -17.13 -5.70
C PRO A 40 1.47 -17.46 -4.36
N LYS A 41 2.23 -17.85 -3.35
CA LYS A 41 1.68 -18.06 -2.00
C LYS A 41 1.39 -16.75 -1.28
N ILE A 42 2.27 -15.76 -1.47
CA ILE A 42 2.23 -14.46 -0.80
C ILE A 42 2.59 -13.38 -1.83
N VAL A 43 1.89 -12.26 -1.79
CA VAL A 43 2.21 -11.05 -2.56
C VAL A 43 2.68 -9.98 -1.60
N VAL A 44 3.80 -9.34 -1.94
CA VAL A 44 4.33 -8.18 -1.21
C VAL A 44 4.28 -6.96 -2.12
N PHE A 45 3.74 -5.87 -1.58
CA PHE A 45 3.76 -4.57 -2.23
C PHE A 45 4.84 -3.70 -1.60
N VAL A 46 5.65 -3.06 -2.43
CA VAL A 46 6.73 -2.16 -2.01
C VAL A 46 6.85 -1.03 -3.02
N ASP A 47 7.08 0.19 -2.54
CA ASP A 47 7.28 1.34 -3.42
C ASP A 47 8.71 1.33 -4.00
N GLY A 48 8.82 1.60 -5.31
CA GLY A 48 10.09 1.60 -6.04
C GLY A 48 10.89 2.92 -5.94
N ASP A 49 10.65 3.73 -4.92
CA ASP A 49 11.23 5.07 -4.75
C ASP A 49 12.34 5.15 -3.69
N PHE A 50 12.80 4.00 -3.24
CA PHE A 50 13.82 3.85 -2.22
C PHE A 50 13.40 4.30 -0.81
N SER A 51 12.11 4.52 -0.56
CA SER A 51 11.63 4.93 0.76
C SER A 51 11.42 3.76 1.73
N ASP A 52 10.99 2.63 1.23
CA ASP A 52 10.89 1.39 1.99
C ASP A 52 12.24 0.66 2.07
N PHE A 53 12.36 -0.26 3.03
CA PHE A 53 13.54 -1.11 3.22
C PHE A 53 13.21 -2.54 2.78
N PRO A 54 13.59 -2.97 1.57
CA PRO A 54 13.30 -4.32 1.07
C PRO A 54 13.83 -5.44 1.97
N GLU A 55 14.85 -5.15 2.77
CA GLU A 55 15.43 -6.07 3.73
C GLU A 55 14.42 -6.49 4.82
N GLU A 56 13.39 -5.69 5.05
CA GLU A 56 12.33 -5.97 6.02
C GLU A 56 11.17 -6.81 5.43
N ILE A 57 11.23 -7.21 4.15
CA ILE A 57 10.21 -8.09 3.54
C ILE A 57 10.04 -9.38 4.36
N GLU A 58 11.12 -9.93 4.87
CA GLU A 58 11.07 -11.14 5.69
C GLU A 58 10.18 -10.96 6.92
N ASN A 59 10.24 -9.81 7.59
CA ASN A 59 9.41 -9.49 8.74
C ASN A 59 7.92 -9.45 8.39
N LEU A 60 7.57 -8.98 7.19
CA LEU A 60 6.18 -8.92 6.69
C LEU A 60 5.66 -10.32 6.32
N VAL A 61 6.48 -11.16 5.70
CA VAL A 61 6.01 -12.46 5.22
C VAL A 61 6.01 -13.54 6.30
N LYS A 62 6.90 -13.45 7.29
CA LYS A 62 7.04 -14.44 8.36
C LYS A 62 5.72 -14.74 9.09
N PRO A 63 4.92 -13.76 9.54
CA PRO A 63 3.64 -14.05 10.19
C PRO A 63 2.65 -14.80 9.29
N ILE A 64 2.70 -14.58 7.97
CA ILE A 64 1.85 -15.28 7.00
C ILE A 64 2.33 -16.72 6.80
N ILE A 65 3.64 -16.93 6.70
CA ILE A 65 4.26 -18.25 6.59
C ILE A 65 3.94 -19.11 7.84
N GLU A 66 4.03 -18.50 9.01
CA GLU A 66 3.71 -19.13 10.30
C GLU A 66 2.21 -19.26 10.56
N ASN A 67 1.36 -18.91 9.58
CA ASN A 67 -0.10 -18.95 9.66
C ASN A 67 -0.71 -18.16 10.82
N ARG A 68 -0.04 -17.09 11.27
CA ARG A 68 -0.52 -16.16 12.31
C ARG A 68 -1.32 -14.98 11.73
N ALA A 69 -1.10 -14.65 10.47
CA ALA A 69 -1.79 -13.58 9.75
C ALA A 69 -2.09 -13.99 8.31
N ASP A 70 -3.09 -13.33 7.72
CA ASP A 70 -3.40 -13.41 6.29
C ASP A 70 -2.97 -12.12 5.56
N PHE A 71 -2.92 -11.01 6.32
CA PHE A 71 -2.51 -9.70 5.84
C PHE A 71 -1.61 -9.01 6.88
N VAL A 72 -0.44 -8.54 6.46
CA VAL A 72 0.53 -7.85 7.31
C VAL A 72 0.87 -6.49 6.70
N LEU A 73 0.76 -5.44 7.52
CA LEU A 73 1.12 -4.07 7.15
C LEU A 73 2.40 -3.63 7.85
N GLY A 74 3.28 -2.99 7.10
CA GLY A 74 4.39 -2.24 7.65
C GLY A 74 3.94 -0.84 8.07
N SER A 75 3.98 -0.55 9.36
CA SER A 75 3.64 0.76 9.89
C SER A 75 4.89 1.65 10.02
N ARG A 76 4.87 2.76 9.30
CA ARG A 76 5.86 3.84 9.36
C ARG A 76 5.61 4.78 10.55
N MET A 77 4.47 4.62 11.22
CA MET A 77 4.05 5.51 12.30
C MET A 77 4.62 5.09 13.67
N ILE A 78 5.11 3.86 13.80
CA ILE A 78 5.58 3.31 15.07
C ILE A 78 6.98 3.83 15.40
N PHE A 79 7.95 3.73 14.49
CA PHE A 79 9.28 4.28 14.72
C PHE A 79 9.29 5.81 14.58
N PRO A 80 9.86 6.57 15.55
CA PRO A 80 9.92 8.03 15.50
C PRO A 80 10.62 8.56 14.25
N GLU A 81 11.73 7.96 13.84
CA GLU A 81 12.51 8.33 12.66
C GLU A 81 11.74 8.10 11.36
N SER A 82 11.04 6.99 11.23
CA SER A 82 10.20 6.67 10.08
C SER A 82 9.04 7.67 9.96
N ARG A 83 8.40 7.96 11.09
CA ARG A 83 7.33 8.97 11.16
C ARG A 83 7.84 10.37 10.82
N ALA A 84 9.06 10.73 11.22
CA ALA A 84 9.67 12.02 10.89
C ALA A 84 10.04 12.14 9.40
N ALA A 85 10.28 11.02 8.70
CA ALA A 85 10.57 11.01 7.27
C ALA A 85 9.33 11.28 6.40
N LEU A 86 8.11 11.08 6.95
CA LEU A 86 6.87 11.38 6.26
C LEU A 86 6.64 12.89 6.14
N LEU A 87 6.16 13.32 4.97
CA LEU A 87 5.72 14.70 4.78
C LEU A 87 4.56 15.02 5.74
N PRO A 88 4.52 16.24 6.34
CA PRO A 88 3.48 16.61 7.30
C PRO A 88 2.05 16.34 6.79
N GLN A 89 1.75 16.72 5.54
CA GLN A 89 0.44 16.51 4.94
C GLN A 89 0.09 15.02 4.80
N ALA A 90 1.08 14.17 4.47
CA ALA A 90 0.88 12.72 4.40
C ALA A 90 0.61 12.15 5.79
N ARG A 91 1.31 12.62 6.82
CA ARG A 91 1.12 12.20 8.21
C ARG A 91 -0.26 12.58 8.74
N TYR A 92 -0.71 13.83 8.53
CA TYR A 92 -2.06 14.25 8.96
C TYR A 92 -3.17 13.55 8.18
N GLY A 93 -3.00 13.38 6.86
CA GLY A 93 -3.93 12.61 6.04
C GLY A 93 -4.05 11.16 6.50
N ASN A 94 -2.93 10.53 6.85
CA ASN A 94 -2.90 9.20 7.41
C ASN A 94 -3.69 9.12 8.73
N LEU A 95 -3.42 10.02 9.68
CA LEU A 95 -4.11 10.06 10.98
C LEU A 95 -5.62 10.20 10.81
N LEU A 96 -6.07 11.08 9.93
CA LEU A 96 -7.50 11.24 9.62
C LEU A 96 -8.10 9.96 9.05
N ALA A 97 -7.42 9.35 8.08
CA ALA A 97 -7.93 8.16 7.42
C ALA A 97 -8.02 6.95 8.36
N VAL A 98 -6.99 6.69 9.19
CA VAL A 98 -7.04 5.59 10.16
C VAL A 98 -8.06 5.85 11.25
N PHE A 99 -8.27 7.12 11.66
CA PHE A 99 -9.35 7.49 12.57
C PHE A 99 -10.73 7.15 11.98
N LEU A 100 -10.99 7.52 10.73
CA LEU A 100 -12.25 7.21 10.04
C LEU A 100 -12.45 5.69 9.88
N VAL A 101 -11.41 4.95 9.52
CA VAL A 101 -11.48 3.48 9.42
C VAL A 101 -11.80 2.88 10.79
N ARG A 102 -11.14 3.34 11.85
CA ARG A 102 -11.44 2.90 13.22
C ARG A 102 -12.88 3.18 13.62
N PHE A 103 -13.37 4.37 13.32
CA PHE A 103 -14.72 4.80 13.68
C PHE A 103 -15.81 3.97 12.98
N PHE A 104 -15.67 3.77 11.65
CA PHE A 104 -16.69 3.14 10.83
C PHE A 104 -16.59 1.60 10.77
N PHE A 105 -15.35 1.08 10.76
CA PHE A 105 -15.11 -0.37 10.59
C PHE A 105 -14.62 -1.06 11.86
N ARG A 106 -14.52 -0.32 12.96
CA ARG A 106 -14.16 -0.83 14.30
C ARG A 106 -12.83 -1.60 14.34
N HIS A 107 -11.93 -1.31 13.43
CA HIS A 107 -10.58 -1.89 13.39
C HIS A 107 -9.52 -0.80 13.51
N GLN A 108 -8.51 -1.03 14.33
CA GLN A 108 -7.47 -0.04 14.60
C GLN A 108 -6.26 -0.30 13.72
N PHE A 109 -6.02 0.61 12.78
CA PHE A 109 -4.77 0.72 12.05
C PHE A 109 -3.97 1.93 12.55
N THR A 110 -2.65 1.88 12.39
CA THR A 110 -1.76 3.02 12.66
C THR A 110 -1.28 3.69 11.38
N ASP A 111 -1.26 2.95 10.27
CA ASP A 111 -0.78 3.45 8.98
C ASP A 111 -1.59 2.91 7.79
N LEU A 112 -1.60 3.69 6.70
CA LEU A 112 -2.06 3.29 5.37
C LEU A 112 -0.90 3.00 4.42
N GLY A 113 0.28 2.66 4.96
CA GLY A 113 1.52 2.48 4.22
C GLY A 113 1.40 1.51 3.05
N PRO A 114 2.19 1.71 1.97
CA PRO A 114 2.19 0.83 0.81
C PRO A 114 2.89 -0.50 1.08
N PHE A 115 3.86 -0.52 2.00
CA PHE A 115 4.67 -1.69 2.31
C PHE A 115 3.83 -2.71 3.09
N ARG A 116 3.41 -3.77 2.40
CA ARG A 116 2.49 -4.78 2.95
C ARG A 116 2.64 -6.12 2.29
N ALA A 117 2.30 -7.19 3.01
CA ALA A 117 2.25 -8.56 2.52
C ALA A 117 0.85 -9.14 2.73
N ILE A 118 0.36 -9.92 1.77
CA ILE A 118 -0.94 -10.58 1.86
C ILE A 118 -0.85 -11.99 1.28
N ARG A 119 -1.52 -12.96 1.91
CA ARG A 119 -1.74 -14.28 1.34
C ARG A 119 -2.46 -14.16 0.00
N TYR A 120 -1.97 -14.82 -1.04
CA TYR A 120 -2.53 -14.64 -2.39
C TYR A 120 -4.01 -15.01 -2.47
N LYS A 121 -4.43 -16.12 -1.86
CA LYS A 121 -5.85 -16.50 -1.80
C LYS A 121 -6.71 -15.41 -1.15
N SER A 122 -6.25 -14.81 -0.05
CA SER A 122 -6.96 -13.72 0.59
C SER A 122 -7.01 -12.45 -0.28
N LEU A 123 -5.95 -12.19 -1.06
CA LEU A 123 -5.95 -11.09 -2.03
C LEU A 123 -6.98 -11.31 -3.15
N GLU A 124 -7.13 -12.55 -3.63
CA GLU A 124 -8.17 -12.91 -4.59
C GLU A 124 -9.58 -12.75 -3.99
N GLU A 125 -9.80 -13.24 -2.77
CA GLU A 125 -11.09 -13.17 -2.07
C GLU A 125 -11.58 -11.75 -1.85
N ILE A 126 -10.70 -10.81 -1.54
CA ILE A 126 -11.09 -9.41 -1.31
C ILE A 126 -11.38 -8.62 -2.60
N HIS A 127 -11.12 -9.16 -3.78
CA HIS A 127 -11.46 -8.57 -5.08
C HIS A 127 -11.14 -7.08 -5.21
N MET A 128 -9.86 -6.72 -5.22
CA MET A 128 -9.41 -5.33 -5.34
C MET A 128 -9.83 -4.68 -6.66
N VAL A 129 -10.33 -3.44 -6.61
CA VAL A 129 -10.87 -2.74 -7.80
C VAL A 129 -10.42 -1.29 -7.96
N ASP A 130 -9.95 -0.62 -6.90
CA ASP A 130 -9.53 0.78 -7.00
C ASP A 130 -8.28 0.91 -7.88
N LYS A 131 -8.36 1.74 -8.91
CA LYS A 131 -7.24 1.97 -9.85
C LYS A 131 -6.31 3.11 -9.43
N ASN A 132 -6.61 3.81 -8.33
CA ASN A 132 -5.93 5.03 -7.94
C ASN A 132 -5.49 5.03 -6.47
N PHE A 133 -5.64 6.18 -5.81
CA PHE A 133 -5.17 6.44 -4.44
C PHE A 133 -6.01 5.79 -3.35
N GLY A 134 -7.18 5.24 -3.68
CA GLY A 134 -8.01 4.46 -2.75
C GLY A 134 -7.50 3.05 -2.51
N TRP A 135 -6.55 2.55 -3.31
CA TRP A 135 -6.03 1.19 -3.27
C TRP A 135 -5.64 0.72 -1.86
N THR A 136 -4.83 1.52 -1.16
CA THR A 136 -4.30 1.12 0.15
C THR A 136 -5.42 1.00 1.19
N VAL A 137 -6.30 1.99 1.26
CA VAL A 137 -7.43 1.98 2.21
C VAL A 137 -8.50 0.97 1.82
N GLU A 138 -8.74 0.75 0.53
CA GLU A 138 -9.63 -0.31 0.04
C GLU A 138 -9.21 -1.68 0.57
N MET A 139 -7.92 -2.02 0.42
CA MET A 139 -7.39 -3.30 0.86
C MET A 139 -7.60 -3.50 2.37
N GLN A 140 -7.32 -2.47 3.18
CA GLN A 140 -7.51 -2.54 4.62
C GLN A 140 -8.98 -2.73 5.02
N ILE A 141 -9.89 -1.94 4.41
CA ILE A 141 -11.32 -2.06 4.69
C ILE A 141 -11.84 -3.43 4.27
N LYS A 142 -11.49 -3.89 3.08
CA LYS A 142 -11.92 -5.22 2.60
C LYS A 142 -11.34 -6.34 3.44
N ALA A 143 -10.08 -6.24 3.85
CA ALA A 143 -9.48 -7.21 4.76
C ALA A 143 -10.27 -7.32 6.08
N VAL A 144 -10.69 -6.19 6.67
CA VAL A 144 -11.54 -6.17 7.85
C VAL A 144 -12.92 -6.78 7.57
N LYS A 145 -13.58 -6.39 6.46
CA LYS A 145 -14.91 -6.89 6.10
C LYS A 145 -14.93 -8.39 5.81
N HIS A 146 -13.86 -8.94 5.27
CA HIS A 146 -13.69 -10.38 5.03
C HIS A 146 -13.16 -11.15 6.26
N GLY A 147 -12.97 -10.49 7.39
CA GLY A 147 -12.51 -11.14 8.62
C GLY A 147 -11.09 -11.71 8.55
N LEU A 148 -10.23 -11.15 7.72
CA LEU A 148 -8.84 -11.59 7.61
C LEU A 148 -8.10 -11.36 8.93
N ARG A 149 -7.15 -12.22 9.26
CA ARG A 149 -6.22 -12.03 10.38
C ARG A 149 -5.18 -10.98 9.98
N ILE A 150 -5.31 -9.79 10.54
CA ILE A 150 -4.50 -8.63 10.19
C ILE A 150 -3.46 -8.38 11.28
N MET A 151 -2.23 -8.11 10.88
CA MET A 151 -1.17 -7.66 11.79
C MET A 151 -0.53 -6.38 11.25
N GLU A 152 -0.12 -5.49 12.16
CA GLU A 152 0.78 -4.38 11.86
C GLU A 152 2.12 -4.64 12.53
N ILE A 153 3.19 -4.39 11.80
CA ILE A 153 4.56 -4.45 12.33
C ILE A 153 5.27 -3.13 12.08
N PRO A 154 6.17 -2.69 12.97
CA PRO A 154 6.98 -1.52 12.70
C PRO A 154 7.91 -1.77 11.53
N VAL A 155 8.03 -0.77 10.65
CA VAL A 155 9.01 -0.78 9.56
C VAL A 155 9.77 0.53 9.50
N HIS A 156 11.01 0.46 9.05
CA HIS A 156 11.79 1.64 8.76
C HIS A 156 11.32 2.30 7.47
N TYR A 157 11.36 3.62 7.47
CA TYR A 157 10.99 4.44 6.32
C TYR A 157 11.93 5.63 6.23
N ARG A 158 12.40 5.94 5.04
CA ARG A 158 13.29 7.06 4.77
C ARG A 158 12.69 8.00 3.74
N LYS A 159 13.23 9.20 3.66
CA LYS A 159 12.85 10.13 2.61
C LYS A 159 13.11 9.51 1.25
N ARG A 160 12.11 9.52 0.39
CA ARG A 160 12.19 9.01 -0.98
C ARG A 160 13.26 9.73 -1.79
N ILE A 161 13.82 9.03 -2.76
CA ILE A 161 14.65 9.66 -3.81
C ILE A 161 13.71 10.20 -4.89
N GLY A 162 13.84 11.48 -5.22
CA GLY A 162 12.99 12.16 -6.21
C GLY A 162 11.77 12.87 -5.60
N VAL A 163 10.91 13.40 -6.48
CA VAL A 163 9.73 14.17 -6.11
C VAL A 163 8.47 13.33 -6.26
N SER A 164 7.66 13.29 -5.21
CA SER A 164 6.34 12.63 -5.29
C SER A 164 5.42 13.40 -6.22
N LYS A 165 4.91 12.72 -7.23
CA LYS A 165 3.87 13.29 -8.12
C LYS A 165 2.51 13.44 -7.41
N ILE A 166 2.33 12.81 -6.26
CA ILE A 166 1.10 12.80 -5.47
C ILE A 166 1.24 13.73 -4.28
N THR A 167 2.01 13.32 -3.28
CA THR A 167 2.15 14.05 -2.01
C THR A 167 3.15 15.21 -2.09
N GLY A 168 3.94 15.29 -3.15
CA GLY A 168 4.85 16.41 -3.43
C GLY A 168 4.16 17.65 -4.03
N THR A 169 2.86 17.56 -4.34
CA THR A 169 2.07 18.69 -4.86
C THR A 169 0.82 18.90 -4.02
N ILE A 170 0.39 20.17 -3.85
CA ILE A 170 -0.85 20.51 -3.10
C ILE A 170 -2.06 19.84 -3.75
N SER A 171 -2.19 19.95 -5.08
CA SER A 171 -3.29 19.35 -5.84
C SER A 171 -3.31 17.82 -5.72
N GLY A 172 -2.15 17.17 -5.80
CA GLY A 172 -2.04 15.70 -5.66
C GLY A 172 -2.42 15.23 -4.26
N THR A 173 -1.96 15.92 -3.22
CA THR A 173 -2.30 15.64 -1.83
C THR A 173 -3.81 15.75 -1.60
N PHE A 174 -4.43 16.82 -2.12
CA PHE A 174 -5.87 17.06 -1.97
C PHE A 174 -6.71 16.00 -2.70
N LYS A 175 -6.34 15.67 -3.94
CA LYS A 175 -7.00 14.61 -4.73
C LYS A 175 -6.88 13.24 -4.05
N ALA A 176 -5.71 12.91 -3.52
CA ALA A 176 -5.51 11.66 -2.80
C ALA A 176 -6.36 11.61 -1.51
N GLY A 177 -6.39 12.70 -0.74
CA GLY A 177 -7.21 12.81 0.47
C GLY A 177 -8.70 12.63 0.18
N ILE A 178 -9.26 13.35 -0.81
CA ILE A 178 -10.65 13.19 -1.22
C ILE A 178 -10.94 11.75 -1.65
N LYS A 179 -10.06 11.16 -2.45
CA LYS A 179 -10.26 9.78 -2.94
C LYS A 179 -10.25 8.77 -1.80
N ILE A 180 -9.35 8.91 -0.82
CA ILE A 180 -9.31 8.05 0.37
C ILE A 180 -10.60 8.15 1.16
N ILE A 181 -11.05 9.38 1.47
CA ILE A 181 -12.31 9.64 2.19
C ILE A 181 -13.49 9.05 1.42
N PHE A 182 -13.58 9.32 0.12
CA PHE A 182 -14.63 8.75 -0.74
C PHE A 182 -14.63 7.22 -0.69
N THR A 183 -13.44 6.60 -0.73
CA THR A 183 -13.33 5.12 -0.67
C THR A 183 -13.82 4.58 0.67
N ILE A 184 -13.52 5.25 1.78
CA ILE A 184 -14.01 4.87 3.12
C ILE A 184 -15.54 4.88 3.14
N PHE A 185 -16.17 5.97 2.68
CA PHE A 185 -17.64 6.07 2.66
C PHE A 185 -18.29 5.10 1.65
N LYS A 186 -17.66 4.89 0.49
CA LYS A 186 -18.14 3.89 -0.48
C LYS A 186 -18.29 2.52 0.17
N TYR A 187 -17.27 2.05 0.89
CA TYR A 187 -17.28 0.73 1.52
C TYR A 187 -18.03 0.67 2.85
N LEU A 188 -18.51 1.79 3.36
CA LEU A 188 -19.48 1.82 4.46
C LEU A 188 -20.89 1.47 3.99
N LEU A 189 -21.22 1.80 2.74
CA LEU A 189 -22.56 1.64 2.17
C LEU A 189 -22.73 0.32 1.37
N THR A 190 -21.64 -0.38 1.09
CA THR A 190 -21.63 -1.68 0.38
C THR A 190 -21.20 -2.80 1.32
#